data_10de37546f121866237a5cdfd1346aec
#
_entry.id   10de37546f121866237a5cdfd1346aec
#
_cell.length_a   1.000
_cell.length_b   1.000
_cell.length_c   1.000
_cell.angle_alpha   90.00
_cell.angle_beta   90.00
_cell.angle_gamma   90.00
#
_symmetry.space_group_name_H-M   'P 1'
#
loop_
_entity.id
_entity.type
_entity.pdbx_description
1 polymer ?
#
loop_
_entity_poly.entity_id
_entity_poly.type
_entity_poly.pdbx_seq_one_letter_code
_entity_poly.pdbx_strand_id
1 'polypeptide(L)'
;MWPGITYETCAWERDPDDLALVPKSRRRKILPTYEAAVPVSIAALPVEIPAQLARRIAEVEVSLARFDQAQAARDWPLPALLLRSESSSSSQIERLTSSVRNVALAELSSKAPSNALLIAGNVAAMREALGQSGDIGIDSICAIHDVLMRGTREEPGLRKEQVWIGGSPYSPHGATFVPPHADLVRPCLEDLVAFGAREDISPIAKAAIFHAQFETIHPFTDGNGRTGRALLHRILARDEVLLHAMLPVSAGLLHDVERYMGALDTYHDGAVEPMIECLADALELAAVIGSRIASDVDGVLGGWASANTDRSGSASHRLPALLVEQPVVDIAFVALRLGITDRAARNLVEVACERGILAKMGNAKRGAFYQASDLIAVLEEASSLEGIRRIAAR
;
A
#
# COMPACT_ATOMS: atom_id res chain seq x y z
N MET A 1 31.39 2.19 -3.27
CA MET A 1 30.42 2.83 -4.19
C MET A 1 29.47 1.75 -4.67
N TRP A 2 28.17 1.98 -4.52
CA TRP A 2 27.13 1.05 -4.99
C TRP A 2 27.13 1.01 -6.52
N PRO A 3 27.09 -0.16 -7.15
CA PRO A 3 27.09 -0.22 -8.60
C PRO A 3 25.72 0.16 -9.18
N GLY A 4 25.72 0.92 -10.28
CA GLY A 4 24.50 1.20 -11.04
C GLY A 4 24.07 0.01 -11.88
N ILE A 5 22.82 0.06 -12.38
CA ILE A 5 22.33 -0.95 -13.35
C ILE A 5 23.11 -0.84 -14.65
N THR A 6 23.15 -1.94 -15.38
CA THR A 6 23.65 -1.95 -16.76
C THR A 6 22.51 -2.25 -17.72
N TYR A 7 22.78 -2.23 -19.02
CA TYR A 7 21.76 -2.49 -20.03
C TYR A 7 22.25 -3.56 -21.00
N GLU A 8 21.32 -4.37 -21.48
CA GLU A 8 21.55 -5.33 -22.53
C GLU A 8 20.65 -5.05 -23.73
N THR A 9 21.19 -5.27 -24.93
CA THR A 9 20.42 -5.12 -26.17
C THR A 9 19.62 -6.39 -26.44
N CYS A 10 18.29 -6.27 -26.41
CA CYS A 10 17.36 -7.37 -26.67
C CYS A 10 16.71 -7.22 -28.04
N ALA A 11 16.41 -8.34 -28.71
CA ALA A 11 15.62 -8.35 -29.93
C ALA A 11 14.17 -8.00 -29.63
N TRP A 12 13.56 -7.12 -30.46
CA TRP A 12 12.15 -6.83 -30.38
C TRP A 12 11.39 -7.58 -31.48
N GLU A 13 10.99 -8.81 -31.17
CA GLU A 13 10.20 -9.64 -32.08
C GLU A 13 8.71 -9.42 -31.80
N ARG A 14 7.94 -9.14 -32.85
CA ARG A 14 6.48 -9.04 -32.76
C ARG A 14 5.85 -9.77 -33.92
N ASP A 15 4.69 -10.35 -33.63
CA ASP A 15 3.83 -10.89 -34.69
C ASP A 15 3.47 -9.77 -35.70
N PRO A 16 3.58 -10.00 -37.01
CA PRO A 16 3.15 -9.07 -38.02
C PRO A 16 1.72 -8.57 -37.89
N ASP A 17 0.80 -9.39 -37.33
CA ASP A 17 -0.57 -9.04 -37.10
C ASP A 17 -0.72 -8.01 -35.96
N ASP A 18 0.09 -8.12 -34.89
CA ASP A 18 0.17 -7.12 -33.84
C ASP A 18 0.70 -5.79 -34.36
N LEU A 19 1.71 -5.82 -35.22
CA LEU A 19 2.22 -4.63 -35.89
C LEU A 19 1.14 -3.94 -36.75
N ALA A 20 0.20 -4.70 -37.30
CA ALA A 20 -0.90 -4.15 -38.08
C ALA A 20 -1.84 -3.27 -37.26
N LEU A 21 -1.97 -3.52 -35.96
CA LEU A 21 -2.77 -2.75 -35.01
C LEU A 21 -2.09 -1.43 -34.59
N VAL A 22 -0.76 -1.31 -34.78
CA VAL A 22 -0.01 -0.10 -34.40
C VAL A 22 -0.25 1.02 -35.42
N PRO A 23 -0.57 2.27 -35.01
CA PRO A 23 -0.69 3.41 -35.93
C PRO A 23 0.57 3.63 -36.76
N LYS A 24 0.43 3.94 -38.07
CA LYS A 24 1.57 4.10 -39.00
C LYS A 24 2.64 5.09 -38.51
N SER A 25 2.25 6.16 -37.82
CA SER A 25 3.18 7.15 -37.25
C SER A 25 4.03 6.58 -36.12
N ARG A 26 3.51 5.58 -35.39
CA ARG A 26 4.20 4.90 -34.28
C ARG A 26 5.08 3.75 -34.78
N ARG A 27 4.67 3.02 -35.83
CA ARG A 27 5.46 1.92 -36.42
C ARG A 27 6.87 2.37 -36.85
N ARG A 28 7.00 3.59 -37.35
CA ARG A 28 8.31 4.14 -37.80
C ARG A 28 9.31 4.34 -36.66
N LYS A 29 8.83 4.34 -35.40
CA LYS A 29 9.67 4.51 -34.19
C LYS A 29 10.04 3.18 -33.55
N ILE A 30 9.50 2.07 -34.06
CA ILE A 30 9.80 0.73 -33.54
C ILE A 30 11.08 0.25 -34.25
N LEU A 31 12.09 -0.02 -33.44
CA LEU A 31 13.37 -0.58 -33.87
C LEU A 31 13.37 -2.10 -33.70
N PRO A 32 14.28 -2.83 -34.37
CA PRO A 32 14.38 -4.27 -34.20
C PRO A 32 14.99 -4.71 -32.88
N THR A 33 15.55 -3.78 -32.12
CA THR A 33 16.16 -4.02 -30.81
C THR A 33 15.78 -2.93 -29.81
N TYR A 34 15.87 -3.23 -28.53
CA TYR A 34 15.67 -2.30 -27.43
C TYR A 34 16.69 -2.60 -26.32
N GLU A 35 16.91 -1.62 -25.42
CA GLU A 35 17.77 -1.79 -24.26
C GLU A 35 16.91 -2.16 -23.05
N ALA A 36 17.19 -3.31 -22.42
CA ALA A 36 16.59 -3.75 -21.16
C ALA A 36 17.60 -3.56 -20.02
N ALA A 37 17.11 -3.16 -18.86
CA ALA A 37 17.93 -3.05 -17.66
C ALA A 37 18.45 -4.42 -17.20
N VAL A 38 19.67 -4.45 -16.70
CA VAL A 38 20.25 -5.61 -16.01
C VAL A 38 20.54 -5.18 -14.58
N PRO A 39 19.68 -5.57 -13.62
CA PRO A 39 19.86 -5.23 -12.22
C PRO A 39 21.15 -5.86 -11.68
N VAL A 40 21.79 -5.16 -10.76
CA VAL A 40 22.98 -5.67 -10.07
C VAL A 40 22.56 -6.71 -9.05
N SER A 41 23.36 -7.77 -8.88
CA SER A 41 23.20 -8.69 -7.74
C SER A 41 23.60 -7.98 -6.45
N ILE A 42 22.67 -7.89 -5.49
CA ILE A 42 22.81 -7.09 -4.26
C ILE A 42 22.95 -7.93 -2.99
N ALA A 43 22.69 -9.23 -3.05
CA ALA A 43 22.68 -10.13 -1.88
C ALA A 43 23.96 -10.04 -1.04
N ALA A 44 25.12 -9.95 -1.68
CA ALA A 44 26.43 -9.92 -1.01
C ALA A 44 27.09 -8.54 -1.01
N LEU A 45 26.46 -7.48 -1.56
CA LEU A 45 27.07 -6.16 -1.60
C LEU A 45 27.13 -5.53 -0.21
N PRO A 46 28.27 -4.90 0.17
CA PRO A 46 28.36 -4.15 1.42
C PRO A 46 27.47 -2.91 1.34
N VAL A 47 26.68 -2.67 2.38
CA VAL A 47 25.85 -1.47 2.53
C VAL A 47 26.56 -0.51 3.46
N GLU A 48 27.22 0.50 2.89
CA GLU A 48 27.90 1.55 3.66
C GLU A 48 26.94 2.75 3.79
N ILE A 49 26.57 3.07 5.02
CA ILE A 49 25.66 4.19 5.31
C ILE A 49 26.50 5.34 5.90
N PRO A 50 26.50 6.54 5.27
CA PRO A 50 27.19 7.71 5.83
C PRO A 50 26.72 8.03 7.26
N ALA A 51 27.63 8.47 8.11
CA ALA A 51 27.34 8.69 9.54
C ALA A 51 26.14 9.65 9.78
N GLN A 52 25.96 10.64 8.92
CA GLN A 52 24.82 11.56 9.01
C GLN A 52 23.50 10.83 8.74
N LEU A 53 23.44 9.98 7.70
CA LEU A 53 22.26 9.20 7.36
C LEU A 53 21.98 8.12 8.42
N ALA A 54 23.01 7.47 8.95
CA ALA A 54 22.86 6.52 10.05
C ALA A 54 22.23 7.19 11.29
N ARG A 55 22.64 8.42 11.61
CA ARG A 55 22.02 9.21 12.70
C ARG A 55 20.55 9.50 12.39
N ARG A 56 20.26 9.92 11.17
CA ARG A 56 18.87 10.20 10.75
C ARG A 56 17.98 8.96 10.88
N ILE A 57 18.45 7.79 10.44
CA ILE A 57 17.75 6.51 10.60
C ILE A 57 17.46 6.24 12.08
N ALA A 58 18.46 6.38 12.96
CA ALA A 58 18.27 6.15 14.39
C ALA A 58 17.24 7.11 15.02
N GLU A 59 17.20 8.38 14.60
CA GLU A 59 16.18 9.33 15.04
C GLU A 59 14.77 8.91 14.61
N VAL A 60 14.63 8.43 13.37
CA VAL A 60 13.37 7.91 12.85
C VAL A 60 12.95 6.65 13.62
N GLU A 61 13.84 5.70 13.84
CA GLU A 61 13.56 4.47 14.61
C GLU A 61 13.02 4.80 16.01
N VAL A 62 13.61 5.79 16.69
CA VAL A 62 13.10 6.29 18.00
C VAL A 62 11.69 6.89 17.87
N SER A 63 11.43 7.63 16.80
CA SER A 63 10.09 8.20 16.53
C SER A 63 9.07 7.11 16.29
N LEU A 64 9.42 6.09 15.50
CA LEU A 64 8.58 4.94 15.22
C LEU A 64 8.26 4.13 16.48
N ALA A 65 9.26 3.85 17.32
CA ALA A 65 9.07 3.13 18.57
C ALA A 65 8.13 3.87 19.52
N ARG A 66 8.23 5.21 19.61
CA ARG A 66 7.30 6.03 20.39
C ARG A 66 5.88 5.96 19.84
N PHE A 67 5.72 6.04 18.53
CA PHE A 67 4.43 5.88 17.88
C PHE A 67 3.84 4.51 18.18
N ASP A 68 4.59 3.43 17.96
CA ASP A 68 4.14 2.06 18.16
C ASP A 68 3.70 1.80 19.60
N GLN A 69 4.50 2.26 20.57
CA GLN A 69 4.16 2.15 21.99
C GLN A 69 2.89 2.92 22.36
N ALA A 70 2.68 4.12 21.78
CA ALA A 70 1.48 4.89 22.02
C ALA A 70 0.22 4.20 21.46
N GLN A 71 0.35 3.38 20.42
CA GLN A 71 -0.76 2.62 19.85
C GLN A 71 -1.09 1.35 20.67
N ALA A 72 -0.09 0.72 21.31
CA ALA A 72 -0.29 -0.48 22.12
C ALA A 72 -1.29 -0.31 23.28
N ALA A 73 -1.50 0.92 23.75
CA ALA A 73 -2.42 1.25 24.83
C ALA A 73 -3.89 1.46 24.40
N ARG A 74 -4.21 1.35 23.08
CA ARG A 74 -5.57 1.60 22.59
C ARG A 74 -6.44 0.35 22.62
N ASP A 75 -7.69 0.51 23.05
CA ASP A 75 -8.69 -0.57 23.12
C ASP A 75 -9.44 -0.79 21.79
N TRP A 76 -9.06 -0.10 20.72
CA TRP A 76 -9.72 -0.19 19.43
C TRP A 76 -8.72 -0.40 18.26
N PRO A 77 -9.16 -1.03 17.14
CA PRO A 77 -8.26 -1.55 16.12
C PRO A 77 -7.75 -0.47 15.15
N LEU A 78 -6.85 0.44 15.60
CA LEU A 78 -6.20 1.44 14.74
C LEU A 78 -5.57 0.85 13.48
N PRO A 79 -4.89 -0.32 13.52
CA PRO A 79 -4.28 -0.88 12.32
C PRO A 79 -5.25 -1.06 11.15
N ALA A 80 -6.51 -1.37 11.42
CA ALA A 80 -7.52 -1.54 10.36
C ALA A 80 -7.84 -0.23 9.60
N LEU A 81 -7.82 0.91 10.30
CA LEU A 81 -7.99 2.23 9.66
C LEU A 81 -6.73 2.65 8.90
N LEU A 82 -5.56 2.49 9.52
CA LEU A 82 -4.29 2.85 8.89
C LEU A 82 -4.02 2.02 7.64
N LEU A 83 -4.45 0.75 7.61
CA LEU A 83 -4.37 -0.12 6.44
C LEU A 83 -5.14 0.45 5.24
N ARG A 84 -6.31 1.03 5.46
CA ARG A 84 -7.10 1.66 4.39
C ARG A 84 -6.47 2.96 3.92
N SER A 85 -5.96 3.78 4.84
CA SER A 85 -5.21 5.00 4.49
C SER A 85 -3.99 4.66 3.65
N GLU A 86 -3.20 3.67 4.07
CA GLU A 86 -2.04 3.16 3.34
C GLU A 86 -2.43 2.68 1.94
N SER A 87 -3.42 1.79 1.84
CA SER A 87 -3.84 1.22 0.55
C SER A 87 -4.41 2.26 -0.39
N SER A 88 -5.09 3.28 0.12
CA SER A 88 -5.60 4.41 -0.65
C SER A 88 -4.45 5.28 -1.16
N SER A 89 -3.49 5.66 -0.32
CA SER A 89 -2.33 6.46 -0.71
C SER A 89 -1.40 5.70 -1.67
N SER A 90 -1.16 4.41 -1.43
CA SER A 90 -0.41 3.53 -2.32
C SER A 90 -1.05 3.45 -3.71
N SER A 91 -2.37 3.36 -3.78
CA SER A 91 -3.08 3.34 -5.06
C SER A 91 -3.09 4.71 -5.76
N GLN A 92 -3.07 5.82 -5.00
CA GLN A 92 -2.97 7.16 -5.57
C GLN A 92 -1.62 7.43 -6.24
N ILE A 93 -0.52 6.87 -5.75
CA ILE A 93 0.79 6.90 -6.44
C ILE A 93 0.65 6.32 -7.85
N GLU A 94 -0.15 5.25 -8.01
CA GLU A 94 -0.50 4.63 -9.30
C GLU A 94 -1.69 5.32 -10.02
N ARG A 95 -2.08 6.52 -9.60
CA ARG A 95 -3.20 7.29 -10.15
C ARG A 95 -4.57 6.62 -10.04
N LEU A 96 -4.71 5.63 -9.16
CA LEU A 96 -5.99 5.00 -8.83
C LEU A 96 -6.60 5.72 -7.62
N THR A 97 -7.74 6.37 -7.82
CA THR A 97 -8.43 7.12 -6.76
C THR A 97 -9.86 6.64 -6.55
N SER A 98 -10.29 6.62 -5.31
CA SER A 98 -11.68 6.41 -4.89
C SER A 98 -11.88 7.03 -3.52
N SER A 99 -13.12 7.36 -3.15
CA SER A 99 -13.42 7.81 -1.78
C SER A 99 -13.24 6.64 -0.80
N VAL A 100 -12.83 6.95 0.43
CA VAL A 100 -12.69 5.97 1.53
C VAL A 100 -13.99 5.21 1.75
N ARG A 101 -15.13 5.90 1.66
CA ARG A 101 -16.46 5.30 1.72
C ARG A 101 -16.65 4.18 0.69
N ASN A 102 -16.26 4.44 -0.56
CA ASN A 102 -16.42 3.46 -1.63
C ASN A 102 -15.45 2.28 -1.47
N VAL A 103 -14.24 2.51 -0.98
CA VAL A 103 -13.28 1.44 -0.65
C VAL A 103 -13.84 0.55 0.47
N ALA A 104 -14.35 1.13 1.56
CA ALA A 104 -14.98 0.36 2.63
C ALA A 104 -16.24 -0.40 2.15
N LEU A 105 -17.01 0.17 1.22
CA LEU A 105 -18.14 -0.52 0.58
C LEU A 105 -17.65 -1.70 -0.29
N ALA A 106 -16.54 -1.53 -1.01
CA ALA A 106 -15.98 -2.57 -1.89
C ALA A 106 -15.51 -3.81 -1.14
N GLU A 107 -15.14 -3.68 0.12
CA GLU A 107 -14.82 -4.82 0.99
C GLU A 107 -16.08 -5.69 1.32
N LEU A 108 -17.28 -5.14 1.17
CA LEU A 108 -18.56 -5.81 1.48
C LEU A 108 -19.41 -6.11 0.23
N SER A 109 -19.14 -5.46 -0.88
CA SER A 109 -20.01 -5.53 -2.06
C SER A 109 -19.26 -5.40 -3.37
N SER A 110 -19.42 -6.39 -4.23
CA SER A 110 -18.90 -6.37 -5.62
C SER A 110 -19.57 -5.32 -6.51
N LYS A 111 -20.59 -4.62 -6.02
CA LYS A 111 -21.29 -3.54 -6.76
C LYS A 111 -20.65 -2.16 -6.54
N ALA A 112 -19.56 -2.08 -5.79
CA ALA A 112 -18.80 -0.86 -5.62
C ALA A 112 -18.15 -0.41 -6.94
N PRO A 113 -17.75 0.87 -7.08
CA PRO A 113 -17.04 1.36 -8.27
C PRO A 113 -15.74 0.57 -8.53
N SER A 114 -15.35 0.41 -9.81
CA SER A 114 -14.20 -0.39 -10.21
C SER A 114 -12.89 0.02 -9.51
N ASN A 115 -12.58 1.31 -9.44
CA ASN A 115 -11.38 1.78 -8.71
C ASN A 115 -11.44 1.42 -7.23
N ALA A 116 -12.63 1.47 -6.61
CA ALA A 116 -12.77 1.07 -5.21
C ALA A 116 -12.50 -0.42 -5.00
N LEU A 117 -12.93 -1.27 -5.93
CA LEU A 117 -12.64 -2.71 -5.91
C LEU A 117 -11.13 -2.98 -6.05
N LEU A 118 -10.43 -2.26 -6.93
CA LEU A 118 -8.98 -2.37 -7.07
C LEU A 118 -8.24 -1.93 -5.80
N ILE A 119 -8.69 -0.84 -5.16
CA ILE A 119 -8.10 -0.37 -3.89
C ILE A 119 -8.43 -1.35 -2.74
N ALA A 120 -9.61 -1.93 -2.70
CA ALA A 120 -9.94 -2.98 -1.74
C ALA A 120 -9.08 -4.24 -1.95
N GLY A 121 -8.71 -4.56 -3.20
CA GLY A 121 -7.70 -5.57 -3.51
C GLY A 121 -6.34 -5.25 -2.88
N ASN A 122 -5.92 -3.97 -2.92
CA ASN A 122 -4.69 -3.54 -2.24
C ASN A 122 -4.79 -3.65 -0.70
N VAL A 123 -5.95 -3.36 -0.11
CA VAL A 123 -6.19 -3.62 1.33
C VAL A 123 -6.03 -5.11 1.66
N ALA A 124 -6.54 -5.99 0.81
CA ALA A 124 -6.41 -7.43 0.99
C ALA A 124 -4.97 -7.91 0.82
N ALA A 125 -4.23 -7.40 -0.19
CA ALA A 125 -2.83 -7.73 -0.41
C ALA A 125 -1.94 -7.27 0.76
N MET A 126 -2.22 -6.12 1.33
CA MET A 126 -1.53 -5.61 2.50
C MET A 126 -1.79 -6.49 3.75
N ARG A 127 -3.03 -6.96 3.95
CA ARG A 127 -3.35 -7.92 5.01
C ARG A 127 -2.62 -9.25 4.79
N GLU A 128 -2.52 -9.72 3.55
CA GLU A 128 -1.75 -10.92 3.19
C GLU A 128 -0.29 -10.73 3.56
N ALA A 129 0.34 -9.63 3.15
CA ALA A 129 1.73 -9.32 3.44
C ALA A 129 2.04 -9.30 4.95
N LEU A 130 1.19 -8.65 5.75
CA LEU A 130 1.34 -8.55 7.19
C LEU A 130 0.98 -9.84 7.94
N GLY A 131 0.14 -10.69 7.35
CA GLY A 131 -0.26 -11.99 7.91
C GLY A 131 0.77 -13.10 7.70
N GLN A 132 1.70 -12.93 6.76
CA GLN A 132 2.76 -13.90 6.51
C GLN A 132 3.79 -13.88 7.63
N SER A 133 4.31 -15.06 8.00
CA SER A 133 5.39 -15.26 8.97
C SER A 133 6.66 -15.78 8.29
N GLY A 134 7.80 -15.64 8.96
CA GLY A 134 9.10 -16.12 8.47
C GLY A 134 9.70 -15.22 7.38
N ASP A 135 10.67 -15.76 6.64
CA ASP A 135 11.38 -15.03 5.60
C ASP A 135 10.52 -14.74 4.36
N ILE A 136 10.91 -13.69 3.65
CA ILE A 136 10.28 -13.34 2.39
C ILE A 136 10.85 -14.27 1.31
N GLY A 137 9.98 -15.00 0.62
CA GLY A 137 10.34 -15.85 -0.52
C GLY A 137 9.58 -15.45 -1.78
N ILE A 138 9.99 -15.97 -2.94
CA ILE A 138 9.32 -15.69 -4.22
C ILE A 138 7.84 -16.09 -4.18
N ASP A 139 7.53 -17.24 -3.58
CA ASP A 139 6.13 -17.72 -3.47
C ASP A 139 5.29 -16.78 -2.59
N SER A 140 5.87 -16.21 -1.52
CA SER A 140 5.18 -15.23 -0.68
C SER A 140 4.97 -13.90 -1.40
N ILE A 141 5.93 -13.47 -2.22
CA ILE A 141 5.80 -12.29 -3.10
C ILE A 141 4.66 -12.51 -4.10
N CYS A 142 4.63 -13.67 -4.77
CA CYS A 142 3.57 -14.03 -5.70
C CYS A 142 2.20 -14.10 -5.00
N ALA A 143 2.11 -14.66 -3.79
CA ALA A 143 0.85 -14.74 -3.05
C ALA A 143 0.27 -13.36 -2.72
N ILE A 144 1.10 -12.37 -2.36
CA ILE A 144 0.68 -10.99 -2.14
C ILE A 144 0.12 -10.39 -3.44
N HIS A 145 0.84 -10.57 -4.56
CA HIS A 145 0.42 -10.08 -5.87
C HIS A 145 -0.88 -10.77 -6.34
N ASP A 146 -1.01 -12.08 -6.19
CA ASP A 146 -2.22 -12.82 -6.57
C ASP A 146 -3.46 -12.35 -5.81
N VAL A 147 -3.30 -11.97 -4.53
CA VAL A 147 -4.38 -11.36 -3.74
C VAL A 147 -4.71 -9.95 -4.29
N LEU A 148 -3.70 -9.15 -4.61
CA LEU A 148 -3.86 -7.81 -5.18
C LEU A 148 -4.65 -7.83 -6.48
N MET A 149 -4.32 -8.77 -7.37
CA MET A 149 -4.87 -8.85 -8.72
C MET A 149 -6.16 -9.68 -8.81
N ARG A 150 -6.66 -10.19 -7.68
CA ARG A 150 -7.87 -11.00 -7.64
C ARG A 150 -9.07 -10.25 -8.23
N GLY A 151 -9.68 -10.83 -9.24
CA GLY A 151 -10.83 -10.24 -9.95
C GLY A 151 -10.45 -9.29 -11.10
N THR A 152 -9.17 -9.11 -11.38
CA THR A 152 -8.68 -8.49 -12.62
C THR A 152 -8.55 -9.53 -13.73
N ARG A 153 -8.04 -9.11 -14.90
CA ARG A 153 -7.77 -10.00 -16.04
C ARG A 153 -6.30 -10.45 -16.09
N GLU A 154 -5.49 -9.97 -15.16
CA GLU A 154 -4.07 -10.30 -15.11
C GLU A 154 -3.86 -11.77 -14.74
N GLU A 155 -2.93 -12.41 -15.41
CA GLU A 155 -2.52 -13.77 -15.09
C GLU A 155 -1.68 -13.79 -13.81
N PRO A 156 -1.90 -14.77 -12.91
CA PRO A 156 -1.12 -14.89 -11.69
C PRO A 156 0.34 -15.31 -11.98
N GLY A 157 1.24 -14.90 -11.10
CA GLY A 157 2.64 -15.28 -11.13
C GLY A 157 3.54 -14.28 -11.87
N LEU A 158 4.81 -14.65 -11.99
CA LEU A 158 5.82 -13.81 -12.61
C LEU A 158 5.57 -13.64 -14.10
N ARG A 159 5.83 -12.43 -14.62
CA ARG A 159 5.71 -12.14 -16.05
C ARG A 159 6.62 -13.01 -16.91
N LYS A 160 6.13 -13.35 -18.07
CA LYS A 160 6.84 -14.12 -19.10
C LYS A 160 7.19 -13.27 -20.30
N GLU A 161 6.66 -12.04 -20.35
CA GLU A 161 6.82 -11.11 -21.45
C GLU A 161 7.57 -9.86 -20.98
N GLN A 162 8.11 -9.11 -21.96
CA GLN A 162 8.72 -7.82 -21.69
C GLN A 162 7.66 -6.79 -21.38
N VAL A 163 7.86 -6.07 -20.27
CA VAL A 163 7.08 -4.90 -19.89
C VAL A 163 7.96 -3.65 -19.91
N TRP A 164 7.34 -2.48 -19.89
CA TRP A 164 8.06 -1.19 -19.85
C TRP A 164 7.20 -0.13 -19.17
N ILE A 165 7.84 0.89 -18.64
CA ILE A 165 7.22 1.98 -17.92
C ILE A 165 7.25 3.25 -18.77
N GLY A 166 6.08 3.87 -18.96
CA GLY A 166 5.94 5.08 -19.77
C GLY A 166 6.01 4.83 -21.27
N GLY A 167 6.06 5.92 -22.05
CA GLY A 167 6.20 5.84 -23.51
C GLY A 167 4.94 5.38 -24.24
N SER A 168 5.11 4.48 -25.19
CA SER A 168 4.05 3.95 -26.04
C SER A 168 3.50 2.63 -25.51
N PRO A 169 2.19 2.36 -25.57
CA PRO A 169 1.66 1.05 -25.18
C PRO A 169 2.01 -0.07 -26.20
N TYR A 170 2.66 0.25 -27.31
CA TYR A 170 2.90 -0.69 -28.41
C TYR A 170 4.34 -1.25 -28.46
N SER A 171 5.29 -0.60 -27.79
CA SER A 171 6.69 -1.03 -27.81
C SER A 171 7.49 -0.35 -26.70
N PRO A 172 8.62 -0.94 -26.25
CA PRO A 172 9.50 -0.33 -25.25
C PRO A 172 10.24 0.92 -25.75
N HIS A 173 10.18 1.20 -27.05
CA HIS A 173 10.91 2.32 -27.65
C HIS A 173 10.35 3.67 -27.15
N GLY A 174 11.21 4.43 -26.47
CA GLY A 174 10.85 5.71 -25.84
C GLY A 174 10.12 5.54 -24.49
N ALA A 175 10.19 4.36 -23.89
CA ALA A 175 9.81 4.15 -22.51
C ALA A 175 10.72 4.96 -21.55
N THR A 176 10.20 5.31 -20.38
CA THR A 176 10.99 5.95 -19.32
C THR A 176 11.96 4.94 -18.71
N PHE A 177 11.49 3.70 -18.52
CA PHE A 177 12.30 2.60 -18.01
C PHE A 177 11.85 1.28 -18.65
N VAL A 178 12.81 0.43 -18.99
CA VAL A 178 12.57 -0.93 -19.49
C VAL A 178 13.20 -1.90 -18.50
N PRO A 179 12.38 -2.59 -17.67
CA PRO A 179 12.86 -3.59 -16.72
C PRO A 179 13.62 -4.74 -17.40
N PRO A 180 14.31 -5.61 -16.63
CA PRO A 180 15.07 -6.72 -17.15
C PRO A 180 14.22 -7.65 -18.04
N HIS A 181 14.89 -8.35 -18.96
CA HIS A 181 14.25 -9.40 -19.74
C HIS A 181 13.56 -10.42 -18.82
N ALA A 182 12.47 -11.02 -19.29
CA ALA A 182 11.64 -11.91 -18.46
C ALA A 182 12.45 -13.08 -17.86
N ASP A 183 13.45 -13.59 -18.57
CA ASP A 183 14.31 -14.69 -18.12
C ASP A 183 15.17 -14.30 -16.89
N LEU A 184 15.45 -13.01 -16.70
CA LEU A 184 16.24 -12.51 -15.56
C LEU A 184 15.37 -12.25 -14.32
N VAL A 185 14.05 -12.23 -14.44
CA VAL A 185 13.15 -11.89 -13.32
C VAL A 185 13.35 -12.83 -12.13
N ARG A 186 13.30 -14.14 -12.35
CA ARG A 186 13.45 -15.13 -11.27
C ARG A 186 14.84 -15.09 -10.62
N PRO A 187 15.97 -15.11 -11.36
CA PRO A 187 17.30 -14.96 -10.75
C PRO A 187 17.47 -13.67 -9.95
N CYS A 188 16.95 -12.53 -10.46
CA CYS A 188 16.98 -11.26 -9.74
C CYS A 188 16.14 -11.28 -8.45
N LEU A 189 14.99 -11.97 -8.45
CA LEU A 189 14.18 -12.14 -7.24
C LEU A 189 14.86 -13.08 -6.23
N GLU A 190 15.57 -14.12 -6.66
CA GLU A 190 16.34 -15.00 -5.78
C GLU A 190 17.44 -14.21 -5.06
N ASP A 191 18.14 -13.34 -5.76
CA ASP A 191 19.13 -12.43 -5.19
C ASP A 191 18.48 -11.42 -4.22
N LEU A 192 17.35 -10.83 -4.62
CA LEU A 192 16.59 -9.89 -3.77
C LEU A 192 16.11 -10.54 -2.47
N VAL A 193 15.61 -11.77 -2.54
CA VAL A 193 15.19 -12.54 -1.36
C VAL A 193 16.38 -12.80 -0.43
N ALA A 194 17.53 -13.19 -0.99
CA ALA A 194 18.76 -13.36 -0.21
C ALA A 194 19.22 -12.06 0.45
N PHE A 195 19.13 -10.92 -0.24
CA PHE A 195 19.39 -9.60 0.35
C PHE A 195 18.40 -9.30 1.48
N GLY A 196 17.12 -9.57 1.30
CA GLY A 196 16.07 -9.35 2.30
C GLY A 196 16.31 -10.16 3.60
N ALA A 197 16.96 -11.31 3.54
CA ALA A 197 17.27 -12.15 4.71
C ALA A 197 18.46 -11.65 5.55
N ARG A 198 19.18 -10.62 5.10
CA ARG A 198 20.35 -10.08 5.82
C ARG A 198 19.96 -9.43 7.15
N GLU A 199 20.81 -9.62 8.17
CA GLU A 199 20.64 -9.04 9.52
C GLU A 199 21.68 -7.96 9.85
N ASP A 200 22.67 -7.76 8.96
CA ASP A 200 23.76 -6.79 9.13
C ASP A 200 23.43 -5.38 8.66
N ILE A 201 22.19 -5.14 8.20
CA ILE A 201 21.72 -3.87 7.64
C ILE A 201 20.58 -3.34 8.52
N SER A 202 20.59 -2.01 8.80
CA SER A 202 19.45 -1.36 9.47
C SER A 202 18.14 -1.69 8.73
N PRO A 203 17.07 -2.02 9.46
CA PRO A 203 15.78 -2.37 8.86
C PRO A 203 15.25 -1.36 7.85
N ILE A 204 15.39 -0.05 8.14
CA ILE A 204 14.94 1.03 7.27
C ILE A 204 15.77 1.06 5.97
N ALA A 205 17.10 0.96 6.08
CA ALA A 205 17.97 0.93 4.90
C ALA A 205 17.74 -0.32 4.05
N LYS A 206 17.57 -1.48 4.69
CA LYS A 206 17.23 -2.73 4.01
C LYS A 206 15.89 -2.63 3.27
N ALA A 207 14.86 -2.12 3.93
CA ALA A 207 13.55 -1.92 3.32
C ALA A 207 13.60 -0.97 2.11
N ALA A 208 14.37 0.12 2.19
CA ALA A 208 14.54 1.08 1.10
C ALA A 208 15.23 0.44 -0.13
N ILE A 209 16.35 -0.25 0.09
CA ILE A 209 17.12 -0.90 -0.98
C ILE A 209 16.33 -2.06 -1.59
N PHE A 210 15.69 -2.88 -0.76
CA PHE A 210 14.83 -3.98 -1.22
C PHE A 210 13.70 -3.46 -2.11
N HIS A 211 13.04 -2.39 -1.69
CA HIS A 211 11.95 -1.78 -2.45
C HIS A 211 12.46 -1.24 -3.79
N ALA A 212 13.55 -0.47 -3.82
CA ALA A 212 14.12 0.06 -5.05
C ALA A 212 14.55 -1.06 -6.03
N GLN A 213 15.17 -2.12 -5.52
CA GLN A 213 15.55 -3.27 -6.33
C GLN A 213 14.32 -4.03 -6.86
N PHE A 214 13.26 -4.18 -6.05
CA PHE A 214 12.01 -4.79 -6.49
C PHE A 214 11.35 -3.99 -7.62
N GLU A 215 11.28 -2.66 -7.49
CA GLU A 215 10.77 -1.78 -8.56
C GLU A 215 11.63 -1.86 -9.82
N THR A 216 12.95 -2.01 -9.68
CA THR A 216 13.88 -2.20 -10.81
C THR A 216 13.63 -3.53 -11.52
N ILE A 217 13.44 -4.63 -10.78
CA ILE A 217 13.14 -5.96 -11.35
C ILE A 217 11.77 -5.98 -12.03
N HIS A 218 10.79 -5.32 -11.46
CA HIS A 218 9.42 -5.19 -11.98
C HIS A 218 8.82 -6.53 -12.39
N PRO A 219 8.65 -7.48 -11.46
CA PRO A 219 8.45 -8.88 -11.76
C PRO A 219 7.07 -9.26 -12.32
N PHE A 220 6.11 -8.36 -12.36
CA PHE A 220 4.73 -8.61 -12.77
C PHE A 220 4.34 -7.74 -13.96
N THR A 221 3.24 -8.09 -14.63
CA THR A 221 2.69 -7.31 -15.75
C THR A 221 2.04 -6.01 -15.28
N ASP A 222 1.38 -6.02 -14.12
CA ASP A 222 0.81 -4.86 -13.42
C ASP A 222 0.94 -5.06 -11.90
N GLY A 223 0.68 -4.04 -11.11
CA GLY A 223 0.63 -4.11 -9.66
C GLY A 223 1.99 -4.13 -8.95
N ASN A 224 3.10 -3.92 -9.64
CA ASN A 224 4.44 -3.93 -9.04
C ASN A 224 4.56 -2.89 -7.91
N GLY A 225 4.25 -1.63 -8.14
CA GLY A 225 4.35 -0.59 -7.13
C GLY A 225 3.53 -0.89 -5.87
N ARG A 226 2.28 -1.37 -6.02
CA ARG A 226 1.42 -1.75 -4.87
C ARG A 226 1.98 -2.96 -4.13
N THR A 227 2.48 -3.97 -4.84
CA THR A 227 3.14 -5.14 -4.25
C THR A 227 4.44 -4.76 -3.57
N GLY A 228 5.29 -3.94 -4.19
CA GLY A 228 6.55 -3.45 -3.62
C GLY A 228 6.33 -2.68 -2.31
N ARG A 229 5.31 -1.83 -2.25
CA ARG A 229 4.95 -1.13 -1.01
C ARG A 229 4.34 -2.06 0.06
N ALA A 230 3.63 -3.12 -0.34
CA ALA A 230 3.20 -4.15 0.62
C ALA A 230 4.38 -4.95 1.19
N LEU A 231 5.37 -5.27 0.36
CA LEU A 231 6.62 -5.90 0.79
C LEU A 231 7.44 -5.01 1.72
N LEU A 232 7.42 -3.68 1.53
CA LEU A 232 8.02 -2.71 2.44
C LEU A 232 7.49 -2.89 3.87
N HIS A 233 6.17 -2.92 4.02
CA HIS A 233 5.53 -3.18 5.32
C HIS A 233 5.89 -4.56 5.87
N ARG A 234 5.98 -5.57 5.01
CA ARG A 234 6.37 -6.92 5.41
C ARG A 234 7.79 -6.97 5.99
N ILE A 235 8.74 -6.23 5.38
CA ILE A 235 10.12 -6.14 5.89
C ILE A 235 10.14 -5.44 7.25
N LEU A 236 9.49 -4.28 7.36
CA LEU A 236 9.46 -3.52 8.61
C LEU A 236 8.81 -4.31 9.76
N ALA A 237 7.77 -5.10 9.47
CA ALA A 237 7.12 -5.96 10.45
C ALA A 237 8.00 -7.15 10.84
N ARG A 238 8.66 -7.83 9.89
CA ARG A 238 9.59 -8.94 10.15
C ARG A 238 10.78 -8.52 11.00
N ASP A 239 11.31 -7.34 10.73
CA ASP A 239 12.47 -6.80 11.44
C ASP A 239 12.07 -6.02 12.72
N GLU A 240 10.83 -6.22 13.17
CA GLU A 240 10.30 -5.72 14.44
C GLU A 240 10.40 -4.18 14.63
N VAL A 241 10.39 -3.42 13.50
CA VAL A 241 10.37 -1.94 13.55
C VAL A 241 9.06 -1.43 14.16
N LEU A 242 7.98 -2.16 13.93
CA LEU A 242 6.63 -1.91 14.48
C LEU A 242 6.05 -3.24 14.96
N LEU A 243 5.63 -3.29 16.22
CA LEU A 243 5.07 -4.50 16.85
C LEU A 243 3.55 -4.44 17.01
N HIS A 244 2.98 -3.26 17.18
CA HIS A 244 1.58 -3.06 17.55
C HIS A 244 0.82 -2.21 16.53
N ALA A 245 1.52 -1.43 15.75
CA ALA A 245 0.93 -0.49 14.82
C ALA A 245 1.32 -0.78 13.36
N MET A 246 0.57 -0.20 12.46
CA MET A 246 0.87 -0.06 11.06
C MET A 246 1.00 1.44 10.76
N LEU A 247 1.83 1.80 9.80
CA LEU A 247 2.02 3.19 9.36
C LEU A 247 1.44 3.39 7.95
N PRO A 248 0.88 4.56 7.64
CA PRO A 248 0.54 4.93 6.28
C PRO A 248 1.78 5.44 5.51
N VAL A 249 2.77 4.56 5.28
CA VAL A 249 4.06 4.90 4.64
C VAL A 249 3.85 5.50 3.25
N SER A 250 2.90 4.95 2.49
CA SER A 250 2.57 5.47 1.16
C SER A 250 2.00 6.90 1.20
N ALA A 251 1.40 7.34 2.31
CA ALA A 251 1.02 8.74 2.46
C ALA A 251 2.26 9.65 2.58
N GLY A 252 3.30 9.18 3.27
CA GLY A 252 4.59 9.86 3.31
C GLY A 252 5.26 9.95 1.94
N LEU A 253 5.27 8.85 1.18
CA LEU A 253 5.80 8.84 -0.20
C LEU A 253 4.96 9.71 -1.16
N LEU A 254 3.65 9.70 -1.02
CA LEU A 254 2.71 10.49 -1.84
C LEU A 254 2.87 12.00 -1.58
N HIS A 255 3.26 12.41 -0.37
CA HIS A 255 3.51 13.79 -0.02
C HIS A 255 4.48 14.48 -1.01
N ASP A 256 5.54 13.76 -1.41
CA ASP A 256 6.51 14.18 -2.41
C ASP A 256 6.83 13.02 -3.37
N VAL A 257 5.88 12.72 -4.24
CA VAL A 257 5.99 11.61 -5.20
C VAL A 257 7.10 11.84 -6.23
N GLU A 258 7.44 13.09 -6.55
CA GLU A 258 8.52 13.42 -7.48
C GLU A 258 9.88 13.05 -6.87
N ARG A 259 10.10 13.37 -5.59
CA ARG A 259 11.30 12.94 -4.86
C ARG A 259 11.40 11.41 -4.79
N TYR A 260 10.29 10.73 -4.52
CA TYR A 260 10.25 9.26 -4.49
C TYR A 260 10.63 8.65 -5.85
N MET A 261 10.07 9.14 -6.95
CA MET A 261 10.44 8.67 -8.30
C MET A 261 11.89 9.01 -8.63
N GLY A 262 12.35 10.22 -8.30
CA GLY A 262 13.76 10.62 -8.48
C GLY A 262 14.73 9.76 -7.64
N ALA A 263 14.33 9.28 -6.47
CA ALA A 263 15.14 8.37 -5.66
C ALA A 263 15.28 6.98 -6.30
N LEU A 264 14.24 6.48 -6.98
CA LEU A 264 14.32 5.26 -7.79
C LEU A 264 15.24 5.45 -9.00
N ASP A 265 15.17 6.59 -9.67
CA ASP A 265 16.07 6.90 -10.80
C ASP A 265 17.54 6.96 -10.34
N THR A 266 17.84 7.63 -9.21
CA THR A 266 19.20 7.69 -8.67
C THR A 266 19.71 6.34 -8.18
N TYR A 267 18.83 5.44 -7.73
CA TYR A 267 19.17 4.06 -7.42
C TYR A 267 19.70 3.32 -8.66
N HIS A 268 19.11 3.55 -9.83
CA HIS A 268 19.61 3.00 -11.09
C HIS A 268 21.03 3.49 -11.44
N ASP A 269 21.38 4.70 -11.03
CA ASP A 269 22.73 5.26 -11.20
C ASP A 269 23.74 4.78 -10.15
N GLY A 270 23.32 3.96 -9.19
CA GLY A 270 24.18 3.43 -8.12
C GLY A 270 24.27 4.32 -6.88
N ALA A 271 23.28 5.17 -6.63
CA ALA A 271 23.16 5.94 -5.40
C ALA A 271 21.98 5.43 -4.55
N VAL A 272 22.29 4.73 -3.45
CA VAL A 272 21.26 4.15 -2.55
C VAL A 272 20.77 5.12 -1.48
N GLU A 273 21.60 6.10 -1.12
CA GLU A 273 21.34 7.03 -0.04
C GLU A 273 20.05 7.85 -0.26
N PRO A 274 19.74 8.39 -1.47
CA PRO A 274 18.51 9.14 -1.70
C PRO A 274 17.24 8.31 -1.45
N MET A 275 17.27 7.00 -1.75
CA MET A 275 16.12 6.13 -1.49
C MET A 275 15.96 5.85 0.01
N ILE A 276 17.07 5.66 0.72
CA ILE A 276 17.07 5.47 2.19
C ILE A 276 16.55 6.73 2.89
N GLU A 277 17.03 7.92 2.49
CA GLU A 277 16.55 9.20 3.01
C GLU A 277 15.06 9.43 2.72
N CYS A 278 14.64 9.15 1.49
CA CYS A 278 13.24 9.28 1.09
C CYS A 278 12.32 8.38 1.95
N LEU A 279 12.72 7.13 2.18
CA LEU A 279 11.94 6.22 3.01
C LEU A 279 11.95 6.64 4.48
N ALA A 280 13.09 7.06 5.03
CA ALA A 280 13.20 7.53 6.41
C ALA A 280 12.28 8.73 6.67
N ASP A 281 12.28 9.71 5.78
CA ASP A 281 11.40 10.89 5.88
C ASP A 281 9.92 10.52 5.69
N ALA A 282 9.62 9.59 4.77
CA ALA A 282 8.26 9.08 4.58
C ALA A 282 7.73 8.35 5.82
N LEU A 283 8.56 7.55 6.49
CA LEU A 283 8.22 6.85 7.74
C LEU A 283 7.96 7.83 8.89
N GLU A 284 8.79 8.86 9.04
CA GLU A 284 8.57 9.89 10.06
C GLU A 284 7.26 10.64 9.84
N LEU A 285 7.00 11.07 8.60
CA LEU A 285 5.73 11.73 8.25
C LEU A 285 4.54 10.78 8.45
N ALA A 286 4.70 9.50 8.12
CA ALA A 286 3.66 8.49 8.34
C ALA A 286 3.32 8.32 9.83
N ALA A 287 4.31 8.41 10.72
CA ALA A 287 4.07 8.40 12.17
C ALA A 287 3.29 9.63 12.64
N VAL A 288 3.57 10.81 12.09
CA VAL A 288 2.80 12.04 12.34
C VAL A 288 1.35 11.88 11.85
N ILE A 289 1.15 11.40 10.63
CA ILE A 289 -0.19 11.17 10.06
C ILE A 289 -0.94 10.13 10.88
N GLY A 290 -0.31 9.00 11.21
CA GLY A 290 -0.91 7.96 12.03
C GLY A 290 -1.33 8.44 13.42
N SER A 291 -0.48 9.26 14.06
CA SER A 291 -0.79 9.89 15.36
C SER A 291 -1.99 10.84 15.25
N ARG A 292 -2.08 11.57 14.15
CA ARG A 292 -3.20 12.49 13.90
C ARG A 292 -4.50 11.70 13.71
N ILE A 293 -4.49 10.67 12.85
CA ILE A 293 -5.65 9.78 12.68
C ILE A 293 -6.10 9.23 14.02
N ALA A 294 -5.16 8.72 14.80
CA ALA A 294 -5.46 8.14 16.10
C ALA A 294 -6.13 9.13 17.07
N SER A 295 -5.61 10.36 17.13
CA SER A 295 -6.16 11.42 17.97
C SER A 295 -7.57 11.86 17.53
N ASP A 296 -7.78 11.99 16.21
CA ASP A 296 -9.08 12.40 15.68
C ASP A 296 -10.13 11.30 15.89
N VAL A 297 -9.75 10.04 15.74
CA VAL A 297 -10.62 8.89 16.04
C VAL A 297 -10.94 8.81 17.53
N ASP A 298 -9.98 9.03 18.44
CA ASP A 298 -10.23 9.11 19.88
C ASP A 298 -11.29 10.19 20.20
N GLY A 299 -11.22 11.34 19.52
CA GLY A 299 -12.22 12.39 19.63
C GLY A 299 -13.63 11.95 19.18
N VAL A 300 -13.72 11.28 18.03
CA VAL A 300 -14.99 10.74 17.52
C VAL A 300 -15.58 9.70 18.48
N LEU A 301 -14.75 8.73 18.91
CA LEU A 301 -15.20 7.67 19.84
C LEU A 301 -15.61 8.23 21.20
N GLY A 302 -14.90 9.23 21.72
CA GLY A 302 -15.25 9.94 22.95
C GLY A 302 -16.63 10.63 22.85
N GLY A 303 -16.91 11.28 21.72
CA GLY A 303 -18.22 11.85 21.40
C GLY A 303 -19.33 10.79 21.38
N TRP A 304 -19.11 9.67 20.72
CA TRP A 304 -20.08 8.58 20.66
C TRP A 304 -20.30 7.91 22.02
N ALA A 305 -19.24 7.73 22.81
CA ALA A 305 -19.34 7.17 24.16
C ALA A 305 -20.19 8.07 25.10
N SER A 306 -20.01 9.39 25.00
CA SER A 306 -20.77 10.37 25.77
C SER A 306 -22.28 10.38 25.43
N ALA A 307 -22.62 10.06 24.18
CA ALA A 307 -24.01 9.94 23.71
C ALA A 307 -24.64 8.57 24.00
N ASN A 308 -23.84 7.57 24.42
CA ASN A 308 -24.33 6.22 24.68
C ASN A 308 -24.80 6.07 26.13
N THR A 309 -26.13 6.03 26.34
CA THR A 309 -26.78 5.85 27.66
C THR A 309 -27.20 4.40 27.90
N ASP A 310 -26.85 3.47 27.04
CA ASP A 310 -27.30 2.09 27.13
C ASP A 310 -26.59 1.34 28.29
N ARG A 311 -27.21 0.24 28.74
CA ARG A 311 -26.64 -0.60 29.81
C ARG A 311 -25.24 -1.10 29.39
N SER A 312 -24.30 -1.03 30.35
CA SER A 312 -22.96 -1.58 30.17
C SER A 312 -22.98 -3.02 29.68
N GLY A 313 -22.10 -3.36 28.71
CA GLY A 313 -22.02 -4.69 28.08
C GLY A 313 -23.04 -4.95 26.98
N SER A 314 -23.93 -4.01 26.66
CA SER A 314 -24.82 -4.12 25.50
C SER A 314 -24.02 -4.05 24.17
N ALA A 315 -24.62 -4.50 23.06
CA ALA A 315 -24.00 -4.49 21.73
C ALA A 315 -23.63 -3.06 21.27
N SER A 316 -24.32 -2.03 21.79
CA SER A 316 -24.02 -0.62 21.48
C SER A 316 -22.64 -0.17 21.95
N HIS A 317 -22.07 -0.78 23.00
CA HIS A 317 -20.70 -0.50 23.45
C HIS A 317 -19.63 -1.18 22.59
N ARG A 318 -19.99 -2.20 21.81
CA ARG A 318 -19.08 -2.90 20.89
C ARG A 318 -19.14 -2.36 19.45
N LEU A 319 -20.22 -1.64 19.12
CA LEU A 319 -20.41 -1.06 17.78
C LEU A 319 -19.30 -0.08 17.39
N PRO A 320 -18.83 0.85 18.25
CA PRO A 320 -17.74 1.76 17.90
C PRO A 320 -16.47 1.05 17.40
N ALA A 321 -15.99 0.03 18.11
CA ALA A 321 -14.82 -0.74 17.69
C ALA A 321 -15.06 -1.46 16.34
N LEU A 322 -16.25 -1.99 16.10
CA LEU A 322 -16.64 -2.56 14.82
C LEU A 322 -16.61 -1.52 13.69
N LEU A 323 -17.07 -0.29 13.95
CA LEU A 323 -17.09 0.79 12.96
C LEU A 323 -15.68 1.34 12.66
N VAL A 324 -14.76 1.31 13.62
CA VAL A 324 -13.34 1.57 13.40
C VAL A 324 -12.75 0.51 12.45
N GLU A 325 -13.07 -0.76 12.69
CA GLU A 325 -12.63 -1.84 11.82
C GLU A 325 -13.27 -1.77 10.41
N GLN A 326 -14.56 -1.43 10.34
CA GLN A 326 -15.33 -1.36 9.09
C GLN A 326 -16.33 -0.19 9.13
N PRO A 327 -15.96 0.98 8.57
CA PRO A 327 -16.78 2.19 8.68
C PRO A 327 -18.03 2.21 7.78
N VAL A 328 -18.18 1.23 6.89
CA VAL A 328 -19.41 0.99 6.11
C VAL A 328 -19.93 -0.40 6.45
N VAL A 329 -21.18 -0.51 6.86
CA VAL A 329 -21.78 -1.77 7.33
C VAL A 329 -23.18 -1.97 6.74
N ASP A 330 -23.63 -3.22 6.71
CA ASP A 330 -25.03 -3.58 6.56
C ASP A 330 -25.54 -4.34 7.81
N ILE A 331 -26.84 -4.60 7.86
CA ILE A 331 -27.46 -5.28 9.02
C ILE A 331 -26.88 -6.69 9.22
N ALA A 332 -26.63 -7.43 8.13
CA ALA A 332 -26.12 -8.80 8.21
C ALA A 332 -24.68 -8.81 8.74
N PHE A 333 -23.84 -7.89 8.30
CA PHE A 333 -22.47 -7.73 8.79
C PHE A 333 -22.46 -7.40 10.30
N VAL A 334 -23.27 -6.44 10.74
CA VAL A 334 -23.38 -6.07 12.16
C VAL A 334 -23.87 -7.26 13.00
N ALA A 335 -24.89 -7.99 12.52
CA ALA A 335 -25.41 -9.17 13.22
C ALA A 335 -24.32 -10.24 13.39
N LEU A 336 -23.61 -10.57 12.30
CA LEU A 336 -22.54 -11.57 12.29
C LEU A 336 -21.39 -11.19 13.21
N ARG A 337 -20.88 -9.95 13.09
CA ARG A 337 -19.70 -9.53 13.82
C ARG A 337 -19.93 -9.30 15.31
N LEU A 338 -21.12 -8.87 15.70
CA LEU A 338 -21.49 -8.69 17.11
C LEU A 338 -22.10 -9.94 17.74
N GLY A 339 -22.39 -11.00 16.97
CA GLY A 339 -22.99 -12.23 17.46
C GLY A 339 -24.42 -12.01 17.97
N ILE A 340 -25.21 -11.17 17.27
CA ILE A 340 -26.59 -10.83 17.63
C ILE A 340 -27.56 -11.18 16.50
N THR A 341 -28.86 -11.24 16.81
CA THR A 341 -29.87 -11.51 15.78
C THR A 341 -30.03 -10.35 14.81
N ASP A 342 -30.48 -10.59 13.57
CA ASP A 342 -30.75 -9.54 12.56
C ASP A 342 -31.72 -8.47 13.09
N ARG A 343 -32.72 -8.86 13.90
CA ARG A 343 -33.66 -7.94 14.53
C ARG A 343 -32.94 -7.01 15.53
N ALA A 344 -32.06 -7.57 16.35
CA ALA A 344 -31.27 -6.79 17.30
C ALA A 344 -30.28 -5.87 16.57
N ALA A 345 -29.64 -6.35 15.51
CA ALA A 345 -28.73 -5.54 14.67
C ALA A 345 -29.47 -4.38 13.99
N ARG A 346 -30.70 -4.62 13.48
CA ARG A 346 -31.53 -3.57 12.88
C ARG A 346 -31.84 -2.48 13.90
N ASN A 347 -32.34 -2.85 15.07
CA ASN A 347 -32.64 -1.87 16.12
C ASN A 347 -31.38 -1.10 16.55
N LEU A 348 -30.26 -1.79 16.69
CA LEU A 348 -28.97 -1.15 17.03
C LEU A 348 -28.55 -0.12 15.97
N VAL A 349 -28.65 -0.46 14.69
CA VAL A 349 -28.30 0.44 13.58
C VAL A 349 -29.28 1.62 13.50
N GLU A 350 -30.59 1.40 13.73
CA GLU A 350 -31.59 2.47 13.79
C GLU A 350 -31.27 3.48 14.91
N VAL A 351 -31.00 3.00 16.12
CA VAL A 351 -30.58 3.84 17.27
C VAL A 351 -29.25 4.55 16.98
N ALA A 352 -28.29 3.87 16.34
CA ALA A 352 -27.03 4.50 15.93
C ALA A 352 -27.25 5.63 14.89
N CYS A 353 -28.22 5.49 13.99
CA CYS A 353 -28.62 6.56 13.08
C CYS A 353 -29.28 7.73 13.82
N GLU A 354 -30.16 7.48 14.76
CA GLU A 354 -30.80 8.52 15.58
C GLU A 354 -29.77 9.31 16.41
N ARG A 355 -28.70 8.65 16.87
CA ARG A 355 -27.58 9.26 17.60
C ARG A 355 -26.55 9.93 16.69
N GLY A 356 -26.71 9.88 15.38
CA GLY A 356 -25.75 10.45 14.42
C GLY A 356 -24.47 9.65 14.25
N ILE A 357 -24.34 8.48 14.85
CA ILE A 357 -23.16 7.58 14.71
C ILE A 357 -23.10 6.99 13.29
N LEU A 358 -24.26 6.63 12.75
CA LEU A 358 -24.40 6.06 11.41
C LEU A 358 -25.30 6.94 10.53
N ALA A 359 -25.00 7.00 9.25
CA ALA A 359 -25.86 7.57 8.24
C ALA A 359 -26.21 6.53 7.17
N LYS A 360 -27.47 6.45 6.78
CA LYS A 360 -27.91 5.52 5.74
C LYS A 360 -27.37 5.96 4.38
N MET A 361 -26.82 5.02 3.62
CA MET A 361 -26.33 5.25 2.27
C MET A 361 -27.47 5.03 1.24
N GLY A 362 -27.82 6.09 0.49
CA GLY A 362 -28.84 6.01 -0.55
C GLY A 362 -30.25 5.68 -0.04
N ASN A 363 -31.15 5.31 -0.95
CA ASN A 363 -32.59 5.14 -0.68
C ASN A 363 -33.07 3.67 -0.69
N ALA A 364 -32.14 2.70 -0.65
CA ALA A 364 -32.51 1.27 -0.67
C ALA A 364 -33.38 0.90 0.52
N LYS A 365 -34.50 0.18 0.28
CA LYS A 365 -35.37 -0.32 1.33
C LYS A 365 -34.89 -1.67 1.91
N ARG A 366 -34.19 -2.48 1.10
CA ARG A 366 -33.60 -3.77 1.49
C ARG A 366 -32.13 -3.79 1.09
N GLY A 367 -31.26 -4.42 1.90
CA GLY A 367 -29.82 -4.45 1.65
C GLY A 367 -29.20 -3.05 1.69
N ALA A 368 -29.68 -2.16 2.57
CA ALA A 368 -29.13 -0.83 2.76
C ALA A 368 -27.78 -0.91 3.47
N PHE A 369 -26.83 -0.10 3.01
CA PHE A 369 -25.59 0.16 3.73
C PHE A 369 -25.69 1.40 4.59
N TYR A 370 -24.90 1.43 5.64
CA TYR A 370 -24.79 2.53 6.59
C TYR A 370 -23.33 2.88 6.78
N GLN A 371 -23.04 4.15 6.95
CA GLN A 371 -21.68 4.67 7.08
C GLN A 371 -21.47 5.44 8.38
N ALA A 372 -20.31 5.28 8.99
CA ALA A 372 -19.81 6.11 10.08
C ALA A 372 -19.13 7.35 9.47
N SER A 373 -19.92 8.41 9.21
CA SER A 373 -19.48 9.58 8.43
C SER A 373 -18.29 10.29 9.06
N ASP A 374 -18.24 10.37 10.41
CA ASP A 374 -17.13 11.03 11.12
C ASP A 374 -15.81 10.28 10.92
N LEU A 375 -15.81 8.95 11.04
CA LEU A 375 -14.61 8.14 10.79
C LEU A 375 -14.17 8.20 9.33
N ILE A 376 -15.13 8.21 8.40
CA ILE A 376 -14.81 8.36 6.96
C ILE A 376 -14.16 9.71 6.70
N ALA A 377 -14.64 10.80 7.31
CA ALA A 377 -14.06 12.14 7.14
C ALA A 377 -12.62 12.20 7.65
N VAL A 378 -12.33 11.60 8.82
CA VAL A 378 -10.94 11.49 9.33
C VAL A 378 -10.03 10.78 8.33
N LEU A 379 -10.48 9.65 7.78
CA LEU A 379 -9.68 8.88 6.82
C LEU A 379 -9.53 9.59 5.47
N GLU A 380 -10.57 10.29 4.98
CA GLU A 380 -10.50 11.04 3.72
C GLU A 380 -9.51 12.20 3.83
N GLU A 381 -9.47 12.91 4.96
CA GLU A 381 -8.45 13.93 5.20
C GLU A 381 -7.04 13.33 5.17
N ALA A 382 -6.82 12.25 5.90
CA ALA A 382 -5.51 11.62 6.03
C ALA A 382 -5.03 10.87 4.76
N SER A 383 -5.95 10.54 3.84
CA SER A 383 -5.62 9.81 2.59
C SER A 383 -5.59 10.72 1.37
N SER A 384 -6.00 11.98 1.46
CA SER A 384 -5.94 12.93 0.35
C SER A 384 -4.60 13.68 0.34
N LEU A 385 -4.04 13.94 -0.85
CA LEU A 385 -2.78 14.68 -0.96
C LEU A 385 -2.85 16.08 -0.29
N GLU A 386 -4.00 16.75 -0.41
CA GLU A 386 -4.23 18.04 0.26
C GLU A 386 -4.23 17.92 1.79
N GLY A 387 -4.93 16.92 2.31
CA GLY A 387 -4.97 16.66 3.76
C GLY A 387 -3.62 16.22 4.30
N ILE A 388 -2.89 15.34 3.59
CA ILE A 388 -1.52 14.94 3.93
C ILE A 388 -0.61 16.18 4.04
N ARG A 389 -0.62 17.07 3.05
CA ARG A 389 0.16 18.31 3.07
C ARG A 389 -0.22 19.25 4.21
N ARG A 390 -1.52 19.30 4.56
CA ARG A 390 -2.00 20.10 5.69
C ARG A 390 -1.54 19.53 7.04
N ILE A 391 -1.49 18.21 7.17
CA ILE A 391 -0.96 17.54 8.38
C ILE A 391 0.54 17.76 8.49
N ALA A 392 1.28 17.61 7.39
CA ALA A 392 2.74 17.81 7.34
C ALA A 392 3.18 19.25 7.65
N ALA A 393 2.33 20.25 7.40
CA ALA A 393 2.64 21.68 7.62
C ALA A 393 2.39 22.15 9.08
N ARG A 394 1.84 21.30 9.94
CA ARG A 394 1.55 21.58 11.36
C ARG A 394 2.61 21.01 12.29
#